data_6d08d5bd9b4aa9c784c85de244b404dd
#
_entry.id   6d08d5bd9b4aa9c784c85de244b404dd
#
_cell.length_a   1.000
_cell.length_b   1.000
_cell.length_c   1.000
_cell.angle_alpha   90.00
_cell.angle_beta   90.00
_cell.angle_gamma   90.00
#
_symmetry.space_group_name_H-M   'P 1'
#
loop_
_entity.id
_entity.type
_entity.pdbx_description
1 polymer ?
#
loop_
_entity_poly.entity_id
_entity_poly.type
_entity_poly.pdbx_seq_one_letter_code
_entity_poly.pdbx_strand_id
1 'polypeptide(L)'
;MATSKNTLDGRVVLITGAASGIGAATALEVLAHGGVPVLVDCDAEPLAQMAQRCGPQTLHWVADVTQLKSIQDLVEKTLAELGRIDIVFANAGVAAFGPIAYNDPEAWKRCFEVNGFGVFNTVRAALPAIMRQRGYVLINASVSSFAHPPVMSAYAASKSAAEAMGNSLRIEMAAHSVGVGVVHAGWVRTPLVTEGALHPGFVKLRATMPGPLNSETSPEETARVIVQGMMQRKRRVWVPGWLRILFALRALLHMPFAERELLRAAPEIESIYLEGLEAEGALASSFGPRERERTLARARQND
;
A
#
# COMPACT_ATOMS: atom_id res chain seq x y z
N MET A 1 -2.12 15.02 35.24
CA MET A 1 -1.47 14.30 34.15
C MET A 1 -1.86 14.99 32.86
N ALA A 2 -0.91 15.64 32.18
CA ALA A 2 -1.20 16.37 30.94
C ALA A 2 -1.68 15.39 29.88
N THR A 3 -2.84 15.65 29.32
CA THR A 3 -3.37 14.96 28.14
C THR A 3 -2.30 15.08 27.04
N SER A 4 -1.68 13.95 26.69
CA SER A 4 -0.77 13.83 25.55
C SER A 4 -1.48 14.45 24.35
N LYS A 5 -0.98 15.61 23.88
CA LYS A 5 -1.48 16.24 22.66
C LYS A 5 -1.39 15.21 21.55
N ASN A 6 -2.48 15.02 20.85
CA ASN A 6 -2.63 14.16 19.67
C ASN A 6 -1.80 14.78 18.51
N THR A 7 -0.47 14.71 18.57
CA THR A 7 0.44 15.37 17.64
C THR A 7 1.59 14.44 17.27
N LEU A 8 2.20 14.66 16.13
CA LEU A 8 3.42 13.97 15.68
C LEU A 8 4.68 14.80 15.96
N ASP A 9 4.59 15.83 16.78
CA ASP A 9 5.62 16.83 17.04
C ASP A 9 7.01 16.19 17.26
N GLY A 10 7.96 16.49 16.38
CA GLY A 10 9.32 15.94 16.37
C GLY A 10 9.43 14.43 16.13
N ARG A 11 8.37 13.71 15.85
CA ARG A 11 8.42 12.27 15.53
C ARG A 11 8.87 12.03 14.11
N VAL A 12 9.83 11.16 13.94
CA VAL A 12 10.34 10.73 12.63
C VAL A 12 9.45 9.60 12.09
N VAL A 13 8.89 9.83 10.90
CA VAL A 13 7.98 8.92 10.21
C VAL A 13 8.60 8.48 8.88
N LEU A 14 9.05 7.23 8.80
CA LEU A 14 9.58 6.63 7.57
C LEU A 14 8.42 6.11 6.72
N ILE A 15 8.32 6.57 5.47
CA ILE A 15 7.22 6.28 4.56
C ILE A 15 7.76 5.68 3.26
N THR A 16 7.41 4.43 2.95
CA THR A 16 7.72 3.82 1.65
C THR A 16 6.61 4.05 0.63
N GLY A 17 6.96 4.14 -0.67
CA GLY A 17 6.03 4.52 -1.72
C GLY A 17 5.63 6.00 -1.58
N ALA A 18 6.59 6.85 -1.22
CA ALA A 18 6.34 8.24 -0.83
C ALA A 18 6.33 9.23 -2.01
N ALA A 19 6.70 8.80 -3.21
CA ALA A 19 6.75 9.67 -4.40
C ALA A 19 5.36 10.04 -4.94
N SER A 20 4.31 9.28 -4.60
CA SER A 20 2.96 9.50 -5.17
C SER A 20 1.84 9.00 -4.26
N GLY A 21 0.60 9.31 -4.64
CA GLY A 21 -0.61 8.74 -4.04
C GLY A 21 -0.72 8.91 -2.53
N ILE A 22 -1.06 7.83 -1.84
CA ILE A 22 -1.27 7.82 -0.37
C ILE A 22 0.02 8.20 0.37
N GLY A 23 1.18 7.68 -0.07
CA GLY A 23 2.46 7.96 0.59
C GLY A 23 2.83 9.44 0.55
N ALA A 24 2.73 10.07 -0.62
CA ALA A 24 3.00 11.49 -0.81
C ALA A 24 2.05 12.38 0.01
N ALA A 25 0.75 12.08 -0.03
CA ALA A 25 -0.25 12.81 0.76
C ALA A 25 -0.01 12.63 2.27
N THR A 26 0.38 11.41 2.70
CA THR A 26 0.71 11.13 4.10
C THR A 26 1.94 11.92 4.57
N ALA A 27 2.95 12.08 3.72
CA ALA A 27 4.13 12.88 4.06
C ALA A 27 3.78 14.34 4.35
N LEU A 28 2.94 14.96 3.52
CA LEU A 28 2.45 16.34 3.76
C LEU A 28 1.61 16.43 5.03
N GLU A 29 0.76 15.47 5.27
CA GLU A 29 -0.09 15.45 6.47
C GLU A 29 0.73 15.22 7.76
N VAL A 30 1.82 14.42 7.70
CA VAL A 30 2.78 14.27 8.80
C VAL A 30 3.43 15.61 9.15
N LEU A 31 3.88 16.37 8.14
CA LEU A 31 4.42 17.72 8.33
C LEU A 31 3.40 18.66 8.95
N ALA A 32 2.17 18.66 8.48
CA ALA A 32 1.10 19.50 9.02
C ALA A 32 0.82 19.24 10.50
N HIS A 33 1.21 18.07 11.01
CA HIS A 33 1.09 17.69 12.43
C HIS A 33 2.42 17.76 13.21
N GLY A 34 3.42 18.46 12.68
CA GLY A 34 4.72 18.69 13.36
C GLY A 34 5.68 17.49 13.30
N GLY A 35 5.36 16.45 12.52
CA GLY A 35 6.24 15.29 12.33
C GLY A 35 7.32 15.54 11.29
N VAL A 36 8.33 14.69 11.28
CA VAL A 36 9.45 14.70 10.33
C VAL A 36 9.31 13.51 9.40
N PRO A 37 8.78 13.68 8.16
CA PRO A 37 8.70 12.59 7.22
C PRO A 37 10.07 12.26 6.62
N VAL A 38 10.38 10.97 6.49
CA VAL A 38 11.50 10.44 5.71
C VAL A 38 10.90 9.67 4.53
N LEU A 39 11.20 10.14 3.33
CA LEU A 39 10.56 9.66 2.10
C LEU A 39 11.39 8.55 1.45
N VAL A 40 10.75 7.46 1.09
CA VAL A 40 11.40 6.34 0.40
C VAL A 40 10.57 5.94 -0.81
N ASP A 41 11.21 5.86 -1.97
CA ASP A 41 10.60 5.35 -3.21
C ASP A 41 11.68 4.84 -4.15
N CYS A 42 11.31 4.03 -5.13
CA CYS A 42 12.22 3.61 -6.20
C CYS A 42 12.30 4.61 -7.36
N ASP A 43 11.37 5.56 -7.46
CA ASP A 43 11.31 6.59 -8.51
C ASP A 43 12.06 7.84 -8.07
N ALA A 44 13.30 8.00 -8.51
CA ALA A 44 14.20 9.05 -8.06
C ALA A 44 13.66 10.48 -8.31
N GLU A 45 13.20 10.76 -9.52
CA GLU A 45 12.75 12.11 -9.91
C GLU A 45 11.44 12.51 -9.20
N PRO A 46 10.35 11.72 -9.23
CA PRO A 46 9.14 12.02 -8.46
C PRO A 46 9.38 12.12 -6.96
N LEU A 47 10.30 11.30 -6.41
CA LEU A 47 10.67 11.36 -5.00
C LEU A 47 11.36 12.67 -4.65
N ALA A 48 12.32 13.12 -5.47
CA ALA A 48 13.02 14.40 -5.26
C ALA A 48 12.05 15.59 -5.34
N GLN A 49 11.11 15.58 -6.30
CA GLN A 49 10.05 16.59 -6.41
C GLN A 49 9.17 16.59 -5.15
N MET A 50 8.82 15.41 -4.64
CA MET A 50 8.02 15.30 -3.41
C MET A 50 8.79 15.80 -2.18
N ALA A 51 10.09 15.50 -2.09
CA ALA A 51 10.93 16.01 -1.01
C ALA A 51 11.00 17.55 -1.02
N GLN A 52 11.13 18.17 -2.18
CA GLN A 52 11.06 19.63 -2.32
C GLN A 52 9.72 20.21 -1.83
N ARG A 53 8.61 19.55 -2.13
CA ARG A 53 7.29 19.95 -1.65
C ARG A 53 7.15 19.85 -0.12
N CYS A 54 7.82 18.89 0.50
CA CYS A 54 7.88 18.75 1.94
C CYS A 54 8.83 19.73 2.61
N GLY A 55 9.74 20.35 1.84
CA GLY A 55 10.73 21.33 2.32
C GLY A 55 12.16 20.87 2.07
N PRO A 56 13.11 21.84 1.95
CA PRO A 56 14.49 21.56 1.49
C PRO A 56 15.32 20.67 2.42
N GLN A 57 14.89 20.50 3.66
CA GLN A 57 15.56 19.66 4.66
C GLN A 57 14.95 18.25 4.77
N THR A 58 13.97 17.91 3.92
CA THR A 58 13.30 16.61 3.99
C THR A 58 14.23 15.50 3.49
N LEU A 59 14.54 14.55 4.36
CA LEU A 59 15.32 13.38 3.99
C LEU A 59 14.52 12.48 3.03
N HIS A 60 15.19 12.05 1.98
CA HIS A 60 14.62 11.13 1.01
C HIS A 60 15.67 10.15 0.49
N TRP A 61 15.27 8.91 0.28
CA TRP A 61 16.15 7.82 -0.13
C TRP A 61 15.54 7.05 -1.30
N VAL A 62 16.29 6.97 -2.40
CA VAL A 62 15.91 6.09 -3.52
C VAL A 62 16.25 4.66 -3.13
N ALA A 63 15.21 3.82 -3.01
CA ALA A 63 15.37 2.43 -2.62
C ALA A 63 14.23 1.55 -3.12
N ASP A 64 14.55 0.32 -3.51
CA ASP A 64 13.57 -0.71 -3.82
C ASP A 64 13.26 -1.54 -2.57
N VAL A 65 12.01 -1.53 -2.13
CA VAL A 65 11.55 -2.27 -0.94
C VAL A 65 11.74 -3.78 -1.07
N THR A 66 11.90 -4.32 -2.27
CA THR A 66 12.16 -5.74 -2.48
C THR A 66 13.59 -6.14 -2.09
N GLN A 67 14.49 -5.17 -1.93
CA GLN A 67 15.89 -5.36 -1.57
C GLN A 67 16.12 -5.03 -0.09
N LEU A 68 16.14 -6.06 0.77
CA LEU A 68 16.29 -5.87 2.22
C LEU A 68 17.52 -5.02 2.57
N LYS A 69 18.67 -5.27 1.91
CA LYS A 69 19.90 -4.51 2.15
C LYS A 69 19.72 -3.01 1.87
N SER A 70 19.05 -2.66 0.78
CA SER A 70 18.74 -1.27 0.43
C SER A 70 17.95 -0.57 1.53
N ILE A 71 16.97 -1.26 2.12
CA ILE A 71 16.15 -0.71 3.22
C ILE A 71 16.96 -0.64 4.52
N GLN A 72 17.83 -1.60 4.80
CA GLN A 72 18.72 -1.53 5.97
C GLN A 72 19.64 -0.32 5.89
N ASP A 73 20.27 -0.10 4.73
CA ASP A 73 21.20 1.03 4.52
C ASP A 73 20.52 2.39 4.70
N LEU A 74 19.30 2.57 4.17
CA LEU A 74 18.57 3.82 4.37
C LEU A 74 18.11 4.02 5.81
N VAL A 75 17.78 2.95 6.53
CA VAL A 75 17.44 3.02 7.96
C VAL A 75 18.67 3.46 8.77
N GLU A 76 19.85 2.88 8.50
CA GLU A 76 21.11 3.28 9.13
C GLU A 76 21.44 4.75 8.86
N LYS A 77 21.34 5.20 7.59
CA LYS A 77 21.54 6.62 7.22
C LYS A 77 20.54 7.53 7.92
N THR A 78 19.26 7.14 7.97
CA THR A 78 18.24 7.92 8.67
C THR A 78 18.54 8.06 10.15
N LEU A 79 19.03 6.98 10.79
CA LEU A 79 19.42 7.00 12.19
C LEU A 79 20.68 7.84 12.43
N ALA A 80 21.63 7.87 11.49
CA ALA A 80 22.82 8.72 11.58
C ALA A 80 22.46 10.21 11.52
N GLU A 81 21.50 10.59 10.67
CA GLU A 81 21.07 11.98 10.48
C GLU A 81 20.09 12.47 11.56
N LEU A 82 19.10 11.66 11.93
CA LEU A 82 18.00 12.08 12.80
C LEU A 82 18.02 11.43 14.19
N GLY A 83 18.88 10.44 14.43
CA GLY A 83 19.02 9.75 15.72
C GLY A 83 17.86 8.80 16.08
N ARG A 84 16.73 8.83 15.35
CA ARG A 84 15.53 8.10 15.70
C ARG A 84 14.64 7.77 14.51
N ILE A 85 13.81 6.74 14.63
CA ILE A 85 12.64 6.47 13.82
C ILE A 85 11.51 6.05 14.77
N ASP A 86 10.42 6.81 14.81
CA ASP A 86 9.30 6.60 15.73
C ASP A 86 8.18 5.80 15.09
N ILE A 87 7.96 6.02 13.80
CA ILE A 87 6.88 5.39 13.05
C ILE A 87 7.44 4.90 11.71
N VAL A 88 7.06 3.70 11.32
CA VAL A 88 7.25 3.23 9.96
C VAL A 88 5.90 2.99 9.30
N PHE A 89 5.71 3.56 8.13
CA PHE A 89 4.56 3.31 7.27
C PHE A 89 5.00 2.51 6.04
N ALA A 90 4.82 1.19 6.11
CA ALA A 90 5.05 0.28 4.99
C ALA A 90 3.89 0.41 4.01
N ASN A 91 4.02 1.36 3.06
CA ASN A 91 2.95 1.77 2.16
C ASN A 91 3.21 1.40 0.70
N ALA A 92 4.46 1.24 0.26
CA ALA A 92 4.78 0.87 -1.11
C ALA A 92 3.92 -0.32 -1.59
N GLY A 93 3.41 -0.24 -2.80
CA GLY A 93 2.55 -1.29 -3.34
C GLY A 93 2.27 -1.10 -4.82
N VAL A 94 2.02 -2.22 -5.49
CA VAL A 94 1.65 -2.32 -6.90
C VAL A 94 0.41 -3.20 -7.04
N ALA A 95 -0.28 -3.11 -8.19
CA ALA A 95 -1.40 -3.98 -8.50
C ALA A 95 -1.17 -4.65 -9.85
N ALA A 96 -1.46 -5.95 -9.93
CA ALA A 96 -1.56 -6.68 -11.17
C ALA A 96 -3.01 -7.11 -11.38
N PHE A 97 -3.44 -7.06 -12.63
CA PHE A 97 -4.79 -7.36 -13.07
C PHE A 97 -4.79 -8.57 -14.01
N GLY A 98 -5.87 -9.32 -14.01
CA GLY A 98 -6.11 -10.42 -14.92
C GLY A 98 -6.61 -11.69 -14.24
N PRO A 99 -7.40 -12.53 -14.97
CA PRO A 99 -7.76 -13.86 -14.51
C PRO A 99 -6.51 -14.72 -14.30
N ILE A 100 -6.51 -15.59 -13.30
CA ILE A 100 -5.36 -16.45 -12.97
C ILE A 100 -4.87 -17.26 -14.17
N ALA A 101 -5.80 -17.72 -15.02
CA ALA A 101 -5.48 -18.55 -16.18
C ALA A 101 -4.61 -17.82 -17.22
N TYR A 102 -4.65 -16.49 -17.27
CA TYR A 102 -4.03 -15.68 -18.34
C TYR A 102 -3.12 -14.59 -17.81
N ASN A 103 -3.07 -14.39 -16.50
CA ASN A 103 -2.21 -13.36 -15.88
C ASN A 103 -0.75 -13.69 -16.13
N ASP A 104 0.06 -12.67 -16.40
CA ASP A 104 1.50 -12.83 -16.54
C ASP A 104 2.12 -13.29 -15.20
N PRO A 105 2.88 -14.40 -15.18
CA PRO A 105 3.49 -14.92 -13.96
C PRO A 105 4.44 -13.91 -13.27
N GLU A 106 5.18 -13.09 -14.04
CA GLU A 106 6.08 -12.08 -13.48
C GLU A 106 5.28 -10.93 -12.86
N ALA A 107 4.12 -10.56 -13.45
CA ALA A 107 3.22 -9.59 -12.86
C ALA A 107 2.66 -10.08 -11.51
N TRP A 108 2.28 -11.35 -11.46
CA TRP A 108 1.77 -11.99 -10.24
C TRP A 108 2.84 -12.03 -9.15
N LYS A 109 4.05 -12.50 -9.49
CA LYS A 109 5.23 -12.54 -8.62
C LYS A 109 5.58 -11.14 -8.11
N ARG A 110 5.61 -10.14 -9.00
CA ARG A 110 5.92 -8.76 -8.66
C ARG A 110 4.98 -8.17 -7.61
N CYS A 111 3.69 -8.49 -7.66
CA CYS A 111 2.74 -8.11 -6.60
C CYS A 111 3.17 -8.63 -5.23
N PHE A 112 3.62 -9.87 -5.14
CA PHE A 112 4.09 -10.47 -3.89
C PHE A 112 5.42 -9.90 -3.44
N GLU A 113 6.35 -9.68 -4.37
CA GLU A 113 7.66 -9.08 -4.06
C GLU A 113 7.50 -7.71 -3.42
N VAL A 114 6.65 -6.84 -3.98
CA VAL A 114 6.45 -5.48 -3.44
C VAL A 114 5.52 -5.48 -2.23
N ASN A 115 4.33 -6.04 -2.36
CA ASN A 115 3.28 -5.91 -1.34
C ASN A 115 3.47 -6.87 -0.16
N GLY A 116 4.19 -7.98 -0.34
CA GLY A 116 4.49 -8.97 0.69
C GLY A 116 5.92 -8.82 1.22
N PHE A 117 6.91 -9.19 0.41
CA PHE A 117 8.31 -9.11 0.83
C PHE A 117 8.79 -7.68 1.07
N GLY A 118 8.34 -6.71 0.27
CA GLY A 118 8.66 -5.29 0.47
C GLY A 118 8.14 -4.75 1.80
N VAL A 119 6.94 -5.16 2.22
CA VAL A 119 6.40 -4.86 3.55
C VAL A 119 7.24 -5.53 4.64
N PHE A 120 7.56 -6.81 4.49
CA PHE A 120 8.44 -7.53 5.42
C PHE A 120 9.80 -6.84 5.55
N ASN A 121 10.47 -6.55 4.45
CA ASN A 121 11.78 -5.91 4.43
C ASN A 121 11.76 -4.54 5.13
N THR A 122 10.75 -3.71 4.81
CA THR A 122 10.56 -2.40 5.41
C THR A 122 10.40 -2.49 6.92
N VAL A 123 9.51 -3.35 7.38
CA VAL A 123 9.25 -3.58 8.80
C VAL A 123 10.48 -4.18 9.48
N ARG A 124 11.07 -5.24 8.91
CA ARG A 124 12.23 -5.95 9.46
C ARG A 124 13.43 -5.02 9.69
N ALA A 125 13.71 -4.14 8.73
CA ALA A 125 14.82 -3.20 8.84
C ALA A 125 14.57 -2.10 9.87
N ALA A 126 13.35 -1.53 9.90
CA ALA A 126 13.02 -0.43 10.82
C ALA A 126 12.74 -0.90 12.25
N LEU A 127 12.34 -2.16 12.47
CA LEU A 127 11.83 -2.66 13.74
C LEU A 127 12.78 -2.45 14.92
N PRO A 128 14.11 -2.64 14.82
CA PRO A 128 15.02 -2.37 15.93
C PRO A 128 14.99 -0.90 16.39
N ALA A 129 14.85 0.04 15.46
CA ALA A 129 14.74 1.46 15.78
C ALA A 129 13.38 1.77 16.42
N ILE A 130 12.31 1.23 15.87
CA ILE A 130 10.94 1.37 16.39
C ILE A 130 10.82 0.80 17.81
N MET A 131 11.46 -0.32 18.11
CA MET A 131 11.48 -0.93 19.45
C MET A 131 12.15 0.00 20.48
N ARG A 132 13.29 0.61 20.13
CA ARG A 132 13.97 1.57 21.00
C ARG A 132 13.09 2.76 21.38
N GLN A 133 12.23 3.19 20.45
CA GLN A 133 11.31 4.33 20.66
C GLN A 133 9.96 3.91 21.25
N ARG A 134 9.70 2.61 21.46
CA ARG A 134 8.36 2.08 21.77
C ARG A 134 7.34 2.62 20.76
N GLY A 135 7.74 2.67 19.51
CA GLY A 135 7.11 3.38 18.41
C GLY A 135 5.88 2.67 17.84
N TYR A 136 5.63 2.92 16.54
CA TYR A 136 4.46 2.39 15.87
C TYR A 136 4.79 1.92 14.45
N VAL A 137 4.27 0.75 14.08
CA VAL A 137 4.33 0.19 12.74
C VAL A 137 2.94 0.30 12.12
N LEU A 138 2.85 0.87 10.93
CA LEU A 138 1.62 0.90 10.13
C LEU A 138 1.85 0.20 8.79
N ILE A 139 1.00 -0.73 8.45
CA ILE A 139 1.08 -1.52 7.20
C ILE A 139 -0.12 -1.16 6.32
N ASN A 140 0.15 -0.80 5.07
CA ASN A 140 -0.89 -0.49 4.10
C ASN A 140 -1.39 -1.77 3.40
N ALA A 141 -2.44 -2.38 3.95
CA ALA A 141 -3.16 -3.46 3.31
C ALA A 141 -4.19 -2.89 2.29
N SER A 142 -5.41 -3.39 2.29
CA SER A 142 -6.51 -2.96 1.40
C SER A 142 -7.82 -3.59 1.88
N VAL A 143 -8.96 -3.09 1.40
CA VAL A 143 -10.22 -3.83 1.43
C VAL A 143 -10.09 -5.19 0.74
N SER A 144 -9.24 -5.29 -0.28
CA SER A 144 -8.94 -6.53 -1.00
C SER A 144 -8.23 -7.59 -0.17
N SER A 145 -7.78 -7.27 1.06
CA SER A 145 -7.22 -8.28 1.97
C SER A 145 -8.27 -9.21 2.58
N PHE A 146 -9.56 -8.85 2.49
CA PHE A 146 -10.68 -9.63 3.02
C PHE A 146 -11.91 -9.67 2.09
N ALA A 147 -11.92 -8.91 1.00
CA ALA A 147 -12.90 -8.94 -0.06
C ALA A 147 -12.15 -9.14 -1.38
N HIS A 148 -12.27 -10.33 -1.99
CA HIS A 148 -11.40 -10.78 -3.06
C HIS A 148 -12.10 -10.64 -4.42
N PRO A 149 -11.96 -9.50 -5.13
CA PRO A 149 -12.60 -9.31 -6.43
C PRO A 149 -11.93 -10.16 -7.50
N PRO A 150 -12.68 -10.62 -8.53
CA PRO A 150 -12.10 -11.30 -9.69
C PRO A 150 -11.07 -10.39 -10.39
N VAL A 151 -10.21 -10.96 -11.19
CA VAL A 151 -9.10 -10.33 -11.94
C VAL A 151 -8.06 -9.55 -11.09
N MET A 152 -8.15 -9.63 -9.77
CA MET A 152 -7.22 -9.00 -8.82
C MET A 152 -6.60 -10.00 -7.84
N SER A 153 -6.51 -11.27 -8.20
CA SER A 153 -6.07 -12.34 -7.30
C SER A 153 -4.66 -12.11 -6.73
N ALA A 154 -3.69 -11.69 -7.55
CA ALA A 154 -2.33 -11.37 -7.12
C ALA A 154 -2.31 -10.25 -6.09
N TYR A 155 -3.05 -9.16 -6.36
CA TYR A 155 -3.17 -8.04 -5.45
C TYR A 155 -3.86 -8.44 -4.14
N ALA A 156 -5.01 -9.10 -4.22
CA ALA A 156 -5.77 -9.53 -3.06
C ALA A 156 -4.96 -10.46 -2.15
N ALA A 157 -4.31 -11.48 -2.72
CA ALA A 157 -3.49 -12.42 -1.98
C ALA A 157 -2.29 -11.73 -1.33
N SER A 158 -1.59 -10.82 -2.03
CA SER A 158 -0.47 -10.06 -1.47
C SER A 158 -0.89 -9.11 -0.34
N LYS A 159 -2.05 -8.46 -0.45
CA LYS A 159 -2.59 -7.59 0.60
C LYS A 159 -3.14 -8.38 1.79
N SER A 160 -3.64 -9.60 1.58
CA SER A 160 -3.99 -10.54 2.65
C SER A 160 -2.74 -10.96 3.43
N ALA A 161 -1.63 -11.24 2.75
CA ALA A 161 -0.36 -11.53 3.39
C ALA A 161 0.14 -10.35 4.25
N ALA A 162 0.05 -9.11 3.76
CA ALA A 162 0.39 -7.91 4.50
C ALA A 162 -0.49 -7.72 5.76
N GLU A 163 -1.82 -7.96 5.66
CA GLU A 163 -2.72 -7.93 6.82
C GLU A 163 -2.37 -9.00 7.85
N ALA A 164 -2.13 -10.24 7.40
CA ALA A 164 -1.76 -11.34 8.27
C ALA A 164 -0.47 -11.06 9.04
N MET A 165 0.55 -10.51 8.33
CA MET A 165 1.81 -10.07 8.94
C MET A 165 1.57 -9.02 10.02
N GLY A 166 0.77 -8.00 9.75
CA GLY A 166 0.43 -6.96 10.73
C GLY A 166 -0.29 -7.50 11.96
N ASN A 167 -1.17 -8.48 11.78
CA ASN A 167 -1.89 -9.13 12.87
C ASN A 167 -0.95 -9.95 13.78
N SER A 168 0.00 -10.72 13.21
CA SER A 168 1.01 -11.48 13.96
C SER A 168 1.98 -10.55 14.66
N LEU A 169 2.57 -9.60 13.95
CA LEU A 169 3.53 -8.64 14.49
C LEU A 169 2.98 -7.86 15.69
N ARG A 170 1.70 -7.54 15.69
CA ARG A 170 1.07 -6.82 16.80
C ARG A 170 1.14 -7.61 18.11
N ILE A 171 1.04 -8.92 18.04
CA ILE A 171 1.13 -9.80 19.22
C ILE A 171 2.59 -9.94 19.65
N GLU A 172 3.50 -10.17 18.69
CA GLU A 172 4.94 -10.29 18.93
C GLU A 172 5.51 -9.02 19.59
N MET A 173 5.03 -7.85 19.19
CA MET A 173 5.53 -6.56 19.67
C MET A 173 4.88 -6.08 20.97
N ALA A 174 3.94 -6.80 21.52
CA ALA A 174 3.25 -6.41 22.75
C ALA A 174 4.21 -6.24 23.95
N ALA A 175 5.17 -7.16 24.11
CA ALA A 175 6.18 -7.10 25.16
C ALA A 175 7.13 -5.90 25.03
N HIS A 176 7.27 -5.33 23.82
CA HIS A 176 8.13 -4.19 23.53
C HIS A 176 7.39 -2.83 23.57
N SER A 177 6.09 -2.83 23.91
CA SER A 177 5.25 -1.63 23.87
C SER A 177 5.19 -0.95 22.49
N VAL A 178 5.47 -1.68 21.42
CA VAL A 178 5.36 -1.21 20.03
C VAL A 178 3.92 -1.41 19.56
N GLY A 179 3.29 -0.33 19.08
CA GLY A 179 1.98 -0.44 18.44
C GLY A 179 2.12 -0.95 17.01
N VAL A 180 1.13 -1.73 16.56
CA VAL A 180 1.06 -2.17 15.17
C VAL A 180 -0.36 -2.02 14.66
N GLY A 181 -0.50 -1.33 13.52
CA GLY A 181 -1.77 -1.10 12.84
C GLY A 181 -1.75 -1.53 11.38
N VAL A 182 -2.93 -1.76 10.85
CA VAL A 182 -3.17 -2.11 9.45
C VAL A 182 -4.19 -1.14 8.86
N VAL A 183 -3.88 -0.57 7.70
CA VAL A 183 -4.78 0.27 6.93
C VAL A 183 -5.59 -0.62 5.98
N HIS A 184 -6.89 -0.42 5.98
CA HIS A 184 -7.81 -1.01 5.01
C HIS A 184 -8.45 0.13 4.23
N ALA A 185 -7.86 0.47 3.09
CA ALA A 185 -8.40 1.46 2.17
C ALA A 185 -9.23 0.78 1.09
N GLY A 186 -10.33 1.43 0.71
CA GLY A 186 -11.07 1.15 -0.52
C GLY A 186 -10.38 1.77 -1.73
N TRP A 187 -11.17 2.28 -2.68
CA TRP A 187 -10.63 2.97 -3.85
C TRP A 187 -10.12 4.35 -3.45
N VAL A 188 -8.83 4.59 -3.62
CA VAL A 188 -8.20 5.89 -3.42
C VAL A 188 -7.68 6.38 -4.76
N ARG A 189 -8.02 7.60 -5.15
CA ARG A 189 -7.67 8.21 -6.43
C ARG A 189 -6.16 8.47 -6.52
N THR A 190 -5.42 7.41 -6.78
CA THR A 190 -3.96 7.36 -6.89
C THR A 190 -3.55 6.90 -8.29
N PRO A 191 -2.30 7.07 -8.70
CA PRO A 191 -1.80 6.52 -9.96
C PRO A 191 -2.14 5.02 -10.14
N LEU A 192 -2.04 4.22 -9.08
CA LEU A 192 -2.40 2.79 -9.11
C LEU A 192 -3.85 2.54 -9.55
N VAL A 193 -4.80 3.35 -9.09
CA VAL A 193 -6.23 3.21 -9.45
C VAL A 193 -6.52 3.87 -10.79
N THR A 194 -5.93 5.04 -11.07
CA THR A 194 -6.16 5.75 -12.36
C THR A 194 -5.52 5.02 -13.52
N GLU A 195 -4.36 4.39 -13.34
CA GLU A 195 -3.75 3.53 -14.36
C GLU A 195 -4.52 2.22 -14.53
N GLY A 196 -5.04 1.64 -13.43
CA GLY A 196 -5.96 0.50 -13.51
C GLY A 196 -7.22 0.82 -14.30
N ALA A 197 -7.72 2.05 -14.24
CA ALA A 197 -8.87 2.49 -15.02
C ALA A 197 -8.62 2.57 -16.55
N LEU A 198 -7.37 2.46 -16.98
CA LEU A 198 -7.03 2.29 -18.41
C LEU A 198 -7.32 0.87 -18.89
N HIS A 199 -7.49 -0.07 -17.96
CA HIS A 199 -7.77 -1.47 -18.28
C HIS A 199 -9.29 -1.70 -18.33
N PRO A 200 -9.88 -2.03 -19.50
CA PRO A 200 -11.35 -2.16 -19.65
C PRO A 200 -11.97 -3.19 -18.71
N GLY A 201 -11.31 -4.32 -18.48
CA GLY A 201 -11.76 -5.35 -17.52
C GLY A 201 -11.85 -4.86 -16.08
N PHE A 202 -10.93 -3.99 -15.66
CA PHE A 202 -10.98 -3.34 -14.34
C PHE A 202 -12.14 -2.33 -14.24
N VAL A 203 -12.38 -1.55 -15.30
CA VAL A 203 -13.54 -0.64 -15.38
C VAL A 203 -14.85 -1.41 -15.25
N LYS A 204 -14.97 -2.53 -15.98
CA LYS A 204 -16.16 -3.40 -15.91
C LYS A 204 -16.34 -3.99 -14.51
N LEU A 205 -15.27 -4.51 -13.90
CA LEU A 205 -15.30 -4.99 -12.51
C LEU A 205 -15.84 -3.92 -11.56
N ARG A 206 -15.33 -2.70 -11.63
CA ARG A 206 -15.78 -1.60 -10.78
C ARG A 206 -17.26 -1.26 -11.02
N ALA A 207 -17.71 -1.28 -12.25
CA ALA A 207 -19.10 -1.00 -12.60
C ALA A 207 -20.09 -2.03 -12.03
N THR A 208 -19.64 -3.26 -11.74
CA THR A 208 -20.49 -4.30 -11.11
C THR A 208 -20.59 -4.17 -9.60
N MET A 209 -19.75 -3.32 -8.97
CA MET A 209 -19.80 -3.14 -7.52
C MET A 209 -20.96 -2.23 -7.10
N PRO A 210 -21.69 -2.56 -6.01
CA PRO A 210 -22.74 -1.68 -5.50
C PRO A 210 -22.17 -0.32 -5.09
N GLY A 211 -23.00 0.74 -5.23
CA GLY A 211 -22.61 2.13 -5.13
C GLY A 211 -21.59 2.52 -4.05
N PRO A 212 -21.77 2.16 -2.77
CA PRO A 212 -20.79 2.50 -1.72
C PRO A 212 -19.41 1.84 -1.94
N LEU A 213 -19.37 0.62 -2.51
CA LEU A 213 -18.13 -0.11 -2.81
C LEU A 213 -17.38 0.44 -4.01
N ASN A 214 -18.02 1.23 -4.87
CA ASN A 214 -17.39 1.89 -6.03
C ASN A 214 -16.99 3.34 -5.75
N SER A 215 -17.28 3.87 -4.55
CA SER A 215 -16.91 5.25 -4.19
C SER A 215 -15.39 5.40 -4.03
N GLU A 216 -14.87 6.53 -4.49
CA GLU A 216 -13.46 6.89 -4.34
C GLU A 216 -13.26 7.91 -3.22
N THR A 217 -12.11 7.79 -2.55
CA THR A 217 -11.61 8.75 -1.56
C THR A 217 -10.40 9.47 -2.16
N SER A 218 -10.17 10.74 -1.81
CA SER A 218 -8.93 11.42 -2.23
C SER A 218 -7.70 10.93 -1.43
N PRO A 219 -6.48 11.06 -2.00
CA PRO A 219 -5.25 10.78 -1.25
C PRO A 219 -5.13 11.63 0.02
N GLU A 220 -5.52 12.89 -0.03
CA GLU A 220 -5.45 13.85 1.08
C GLU A 220 -6.40 13.47 2.23
N GLU A 221 -7.64 13.10 1.88
CA GLU A 221 -8.61 12.61 2.85
C GLU A 221 -8.15 11.29 3.49
N THR A 222 -7.58 10.40 2.68
CA THR A 222 -7.00 9.14 3.13
C THR A 222 -5.83 9.40 4.09
N ALA A 223 -4.93 10.32 3.75
CA ALA A 223 -3.77 10.69 4.56
C ALA A 223 -4.18 11.24 5.93
N ARG A 224 -5.20 12.12 5.98
CA ARG A 224 -5.74 12.63 7.26
C ARG A 224 -6.18 11.51 8.19
N VAL A 225 -6.90 10.51 7.67
CA VAL A 225 -7.36 9.37 8.47
C VAL A 225 -6.18 8.48 8.91
N ILE A 226 -5.19 8.28 8.03
CA ILE A 226 -3.96 7.52 8.30
C ILE A 226 -3.14 8.19 9.41
N VAL A 227 -2.86 9.49 9.30
CA VAL A 227 -2.07 10.23 10.29
C VAL A 227 -2.80 10.30 11.64
N GLN A 228 -4.11 10.48 11.63
CA GLN A 228 -4.91 10.35 12.85
C GLN A 228 -4.79 8.94 13.47
N GLY A 229 -4.74 7.89 12.63
CA GLY A 229 -4.48 6.52 13.06
C GLY A 229 -3.10 6.34 13.68
N MET A 230 -2.07 6.98 13.11
CA MET A 230 -0.70 6.99 13.66
C MET A 230 -0.64 7.65 15.03
N MET A 231 -1.21 8.85 15.17
CA MET A 231 -1.25 9.60 16.44
C MET A 231 -1.93 8.79 17.55
N GLN A 232 -3.00 8.09 17.22
CA GLN A 232 -3.78 7.26 18.16
C GLN A 232 -3.28 5.81 18.26
N ARG A 233 -2.25 5.44 17.50
CA ARG A 233 -1.69 4.07 17.45
C ARG A 233 -2.77 3.00 17.22
N LYS A 234 -3.70 3.29 16.27
CA LYS A 234 -4.86 2.42 16.00
C LYS A 234 -4.43 1.06 15.45
N ARG A 235 -5.08 -0.01 15.95
CA ARG A 235 -4.89 -1.37 15.43
C ARG A 235 -5.37 -1.53 13.98
N ARG A 236 -6.40 -0.77 13.60
CA ARG A 236 -6.99 -0.77 12.26
C ARG A 236 -7.38 0.65 11.88
N VAL A 237 -7.04 1.01 10.67
CA VAL A 237 -7.38 2.30 10.04
C VAL A 237 -8.27 2.00 8.84
N TRP A 238 -9.48 2.53 8.82
CA TRP A 238 -10.50 2.27 7.81
C TRP A 238 -10.73 3.51 6.95
N VAL A 239 -10.60 3.36 5.63
CA VAL A 239 -10.82 4.46 4.68
C VAL A 239 -11.65 3.95 3.48
N PRO A 240 -12.90 4.35 3.39
CA PRO A 240 -13.72 5.08 4.37
C PRO A 240 -14.09 4.27 5.61
N GLY A 241 -14.51 4.97 6.66
CA GLY A 241 -14.74 4.37 7.99
C GLY A 241 -15.80 3.27 8.05
N TRP A 242 -16.76 3.23 7.12
CA TRP A 242 -17.80 2.20 7.07
C TRP A 242 -17.26 0.81 6.68
N LEU A 243 -16.06 0.71 6.09
CA LEU A 243 -15.42 -0.58 5.77
C LEU A 243 -15.25 -1.49 6.99
N ARG A 244 -15.25 -0.92 8.21
CA ARG A 244 -15.26 -1.71 9.46
C ARG A 244 -16.46 -2.64 9.56
N ILE A 245 -17.61 -2.23 9.01
CA ILE A 245 -18.83 -3.05 9.01
C ILE A 245 -18.67 -4.19 8.03
N LEU A 246 -18.17 -3.89 6.82
CA LEU A 246 -17.88 -4.90 5.80
C LEU A 246 -16.88 -5.94 6.31
N PHE A 247 -15.84 -5.50 7.02
CA PHE A 247 -14.88 -6.40 7.64
C PHE A 247 -15.50 -7.29 8.72
N ALA A 248 -16.38 -6.74 9.54
CA ALA A 248 -17.09 -7.54 10.57
C ALA A 248 -17.97 -8.63 9.92
N LEU A 249 -18.51 -8.36 8.75
CA LEU A 249 -19.37 -9.25 7.97
C LEU A 249 -18.60 -10.04 6.88
N ARG A 250 -17.26 -10.02 6.89
CA ARG A 250 -16.44 -10.56 5.79
C ARG A 250 -16.71 -12.02 5.44
N ALA A 251 -17.12 -12.84 6.41
CA ALA A 251 -17.50 -14.22 6.16
C ALA A 251 -18.70 -14.36 5.20
N LEU A 252 -19.56 -13.34 5.15
CA LEU A 252 -20.73 -13.32 4.25
C LEU A 252 -20.36 -12.92 2.82
N LEU A 253 -19.19 -12.29 2.59
CA LEU A 253 -18.78 -11.83 1.26
C LEU A 253 -18.49 -12.97 0.29
N HIS A 254 -18.21 -14.17 0.83
CA HIS A 254 -17.93 -15.38 0.05
C HIS A 254 -19.12 -16.34 0.00
N MET A 255 -20.30 -15.86 0.40
CA MET A 255 -21.54 -16.63 0.24
C MET A 255 -22.12 -16.44 -1.17
N PRO A 256 -22.77 -17.46 -1.76
CA PRO A 256 -23.28 -17.42 -3.13
C PRO A 256 -24.17 -16.20 -3.44
N PHE A 257 -24.94 -15.74 -2.46
CA PHE A 257 -25.79 -14.56 -2.64
C PHE A 257 -24.99 -13.26 -2.80
N ALA A 258 -23.85 -13.14 -2.11
CA ALA A 258 -22.98 -11.95 -2.18
C ALA A 258 -22.14 -11.92 -3.47
N GLU A 259 -21.78 -13.09 -3.99
CA GLU A 259 -20.97 -13.23 -5.21
C GLU A 259 -21.81 -13.20 -6.49
N ARG A 260 -23.14 -13.24 -6.38
CA ARG A 260 -24.06 -13.42 -7.52
C ARG A 260 -23.81 -12.46 -8.69
N GLU A 261 -23.65 -11.17 -8.41
CA GLU A 261 -23.44 -10.17 -9.46
C GLU A 261 -22.04 -10.27 -10.08
N LEU A 262 -21.03 -10.61 -9.30
CA LEU A 262 -19.68 -10.87 -9.80
C LEU A 262 -19.64 -12.13 -10.68
N LEU A 263 -20.33 -13.18 -10.27
CA LEU A 263 -20.44 -14.42 -11.06
C LEU A 263 -21.15 -14.18 -12.40
N ARG A 264 -22.16 -13.32 -12.44
CA ARG A 264 -22.83 -12.94 -13.70
C ARG A 264 -21.93 -12.11 -14.62
N ALA A 265 -21.11 -11.24 -14.07
CA ALA A 265 -20.23 -10.38 -14.84
C ALA A 265 -18.91 -11.06 -15.25
N ALA A 266 -18.52 -12.16 -14.60
CA ALA A 266 -17.23 -12.81 -14.80
C ALA A 266 -16.95 -13.20 -16.27
N PRO A 267 -17.88 -13.80 -17.05
CA PRO A 267 -17.61 -14.13 -18.44
C PRO A 267 -17.32 -12.91 -19.32
N GLU A 268 -18.03 -11.80 -19.11
CA GLU A 268 -17.80 -10.56 -19.85
C GLU A 268 -16.48 -9.92 -19.47
N ILE A 269 -16.13 -9.92 -18.18
CA ILE A 269 -14.83 -9.43 -17.68
C ILE A 269 -13.69 -10.24 -18.29
N GLU A 270 -13.84 -11.56 -18.37
CA GLU A 270 -12.84 -12.45 -18.97
C GLU A 270 -12.69 -12.18 -20.48
N SER A 271 -13.79 -12.05 -21.23
CA SER A 271 -13.76 -11.72 -22.66
C SER A 271 -13.02 -10.41 -22.93
N ILE A 272 -13.32 -9.36 -22.17
CA ILE A 272 -12.65 -8.07 -22.28
C ILE A 272 -11.14 -8.19 -21.97
N TYR A 273 -10.78 -9.03 -20.99
CA TYR A 273 -9.37 -9.25 -20.68
C TYR A 273 -8.65 -10.00 -21.81
N LEU A 274 -9.28 -11.01 -22.42
CA LEU A 274 -8.72 -11.77 -23.54
C LEU A 274 -8.50 -10.90 -24.79
N GLU A 275 -9.43 -9.99 -25.09
CA GLU A 275 -9.26 -9.01 -26.16
C GLU A 275 -8.01 -8.11 -25.93
N GLY A 276 -7.81 -7.64 -24.70
CA GLY A 276 -6.62 -6.88 -24.31
C GLY A 276 -5.34 -7.72 -24.40
N LEU A 277 -5.41 -8.98 -23.98
CA LEU A 277 -4.30 -9.91 -24.04
C LEU A 277 -3.82 -10.15 -25.50
N GLU A 278 -4.75 -10.34 -26.43
CA GLU A 278 -4.46 -10.48 -27.85
C GLU A 278 -3.85 -9.21 -28.47
N ALA A 279 -4.33 -8.04 -28.04
CA ALA A 279 -3.88 -6.74 -28.58
C ALA A 279 -2.51 -6.30 -28.04
N GLU A 280 -2.22 -6.48 -26.76
CA GLU A 280 -1.08 -5.87 -26.05
C GLU A 280 -0.13 -6.90 -25.41
N GLY A 281 -0.52 -8.16 -25.31
CA GLY A 281 0.23 -9.22 -24.62
C GLY A 281 0.03 -9.25 -23.10
N ALA A 282 0.47 -10.35 -22.48
CA ALA A 282 0.15 -10.65 -21.08
C ALA A 282 0.67 -9.62 -20.08
N LEU A 283 1.92 -9.18 -20.23
CA LEU A 283 2.52 -8.22 -19.31
C LEU A 283 1.82 -6.85 -19.37
N ALA A 284 1.48 -6.38 -20.57
CA ALA A 284 0.79 -5.11 -20.78
C ALA A 284 -0.64 -5.12 -20.23
N SER A 285 -1.31 -6.26 -20.38
CA SER A 285 -2.67 -6.46 -19.87
C SER A 285 -2.70 -6.69 -18.35
N SER A 286 -1.54 -6.97 -17.72
CA SER A 286 -1.45 -7.25 -16.28
C SER A 286 -1.05 -6.04 -15.45
N PHE A 287 -0.37 -5.05 -16.03
CA PHE A 287 0.11 -3.87 -15.30
C PHE A 287 -0.34 -2.55 -15.95
N GLY A 288 -0.48 -1.52 -15.13
CA GLY A 288 -0.51 -0.14 -15.63
C GLY A 288 0.85 0.27 -16.24
N PRO A 289 0.88 1.36 -17.03
CA PRO A 289 2.05 1.77 -17.81
C PRO A 289 3.36 1.89 -17.00
N ARG A 290 3.31 2.50 -15.82
CA ARG A 290 4.48 2.66 -14.95
C ARG A 290 5.11 1.36 -14.51
N GLU A 291 4.32 0.44 -13.99
CA GLU A 291 4.87 -0.82 -13.44
C GLU A 291 5.30 -1.74 -14.57
N ARG A 292 4.65 -1.68 -15.72
CA ARG A 292 5.11 -2.34 -16.96
C ARG A 292 6.51 -1.88 -17.35
N GLU A 293 6.75 -0.57 -17.41
CA GLU A 293 8.06 0.00 -17.74
C GLU A 293 9.14 -0.43 -16.73
N ARG A 294 8.84 -0.37 -15.44
CA ARG A 294 9.74 -0.82 -14.38
C ARG A 294 10.08 -2.31 -14.49
N THR A 295 9.10 -3.15 -14.78
CA THR A 295 9.30 -4.61 -14.92
C THR A 295 10.19 -4.91 -16.12
N LEU A 296 9.98 -4.24 -17.26
CA LEU A 296 10.82 -4.37 -18.44
C LEU A 296 12.26 -3.86 -18.21
N ALA A 297 12.42 -2.75 -17.48
CA ALA A 297 13.75 -2.22 -17.16
C ALA A 297 14.56 -3.19 -16.28
N ARG A 298 13.91 -3.86 -15.34
CA ARG A 298 14.56 -4.88 -14.47
C ARG A 298 14.95 -6.13 -15.23
N ALA A 299 14.10 -6.61 -16.14
CA ALA A 299 14.43 -7.76 -16.96
C ALA A 299 15.73 -7.52 -17.74
N ARG A 300 15.90 -6.34 -18.31
CA ARG A 300 17.13 -5.93 -19.05
C ARG A 300 18.39 -5.82 -18.18
N GLN A 301 18.27 -5.66 -16.86
CA GLN A 301 19.42 -5.58 -15.95
C GLN A 301 19.86 -6.94 -15.45
N ASN A 302 19.03 -7.97 -15.57
CA ASN A 302 19.31 -9.34 -15.13
C ASN A 302 19.79 -10.25 -16.28
N ASP A 303 19.70 -9.77 -17.54
CA ASP A 303 20.31 -10.36 -18.74
C ASP A 303 21.73 -9.80 -18.95
#